data_e12b20c99fabe3fc3ef564f77c51c5d0
#
_entry.id   e12b20c99fabe3fc3ef564f77c51c5d0
#
_cell.length_a   1.000
_cell.length_b   1.000
_cell.length_c   1.000
_cell.angle_alpha   90.00
_cell.angle_beta   90.00
_cell.angle_gamma   90.00
#
_symmetry.space_group_name_H-M   'P 1'
#
loop_
_entity.id
_entity.type
_entity.pdbx_description
1 polymer ?
#
loop_
_entity_poly.entity_id
_entity_poly.type
_entity_poly.pdbx_seq_one_letter_code
_entity_poly.pdbx_strand_id
1 'polypeptide(L)'
;MSDRPRRALADDEEPEEIPEVRFVEESAIPARRAAGSEDVSDQPTPHAARAMAQVPASGDDSCDELTEPDKKAGRYWKGPVWAVTLAVVALAMSLATSAIPPMQRSAVKVQPISSGRTLVCPPSQGKASLAAGSSGGSLQVGTSVEKLSEASVPVMTNVNTSAGYIRSTAGQRRPSGSALSSEGGMTTWVPCIGAATGGAVSVTNPSTSDLVVVNSDIRAATVDVTMLGSKGENVTAGMRGIRVSPGQTKVLPMSVWDNGTTPVTALVNAREGRVVVGARMWAGQGRDTSAMTQAAKTLFLPAVPAKVSTATLIISNPGTRRLSVSVTALAGRGPFTPDGADEIDIDPRSTIQVDLSKALAGEGVGLRLSADDPVIARLFVQGKPGTTDNALVSPGGSSKVLEQTVGAAGTLELSNPGREAVTFSGELTGTHGEKTAIEGTVPAGSTWSGKVPAAGHLHIVGSAPLIGGVISASGLAVLPLEAVAAMTNGRSVDVDPQLR
;
A
#
# COMPACT_ATOMS: atom_id res chain seq x y z
N MET A 1 0.71 -29.65 -70.03
CA MET A 1 -0.20 -30.77 -70.32
C MET A 1 -0.56 -31.37 -69.01
N SER A 2 -1.90 -31.38 -68.76
CA SER A 2 -2.65 -32.26 -67.86
C SER A 2 -2.54 -31.91 -66.35
N ASP A 3 -3.50 -31.76 -65.58
CA ASP A 3 -4.96 -31.56 -65.60
C ASP A 3 -5.39 -31.31 -64.17
N ARG A 4 -6.09 -30.26 -63.93
CA ARG A 4 -6.80 -30.06 -62.65
C ARG A 4 -8.19 -30.64 -62.76
N PRO A 5 -8.74 -31.31 -61.74
CA PRO A 5 -10.19 -31.38 -61.58
C PRO A 5 -10.68 -30.32 -60.58
N ARG A 6 -11.61 -29.53 -61.02
CA ARG A 6 -12.56 -28.73 -60.23
C ARG A 6 -13.43 -29.70 -59.44
N ARG A 7 -13.69 -29.38 -58.18
CA ARG A 7 -14.79 -29.95 -57.43
C ARG A 7 -15.76 -28.85 -56.97
N ALA A 8 -17.00 -29.21 -57.16
CA ALA A 8 -18.20 -28.39 -57.17
C ALA A 8 -18.62 -27.87 -55.80
N LEU A 9 -19.31 -26.74 -55.87
CA LEU A 9 -20.21 -26.17 -54.84
C LEU A 9 -21.43 -27.10 -54.66
N ALA A 10 -21.81 -27.26 -53.44
CA ALA A 10 -23.16 -27.53 -52.85
C ALA A 10 -22.92 -27.57 -51.34
N ASP A 11 -23.67 -27.02 -50.42
CA ASP A 11 -25.10 -26.79 -50.34
C ASP A 11 -25.39 -25.65 -49.37
N ASP A 12 -26.51 -25.04 -49.56
CA ASP A 12 -27.22 -24.09 -48.74
C ASP A 12 -27.50 -24.65 -47.35
N GLU A 13 -27.04 -24.01 -46.28
CA GLU A 13 -27.62 -24.16 -44.94
C GLU A 13 -28.47 -22.91 -44.64
N GLU A 14 -29.75 -23.14 -44.45
CA GLU A 14 -30.76 -22.18 -44.01
C GLU A 14 -30.38 -21.61 -42.61
N PRO A 15 -30.63 -20.32 -42.33
CA PRO A 15 -30.41 -19.78 -40.99
C PRO A 15 -31.48 -20.30 -40.00
N GLU A 16 -31.04 -20.91 -38.89
CA GLU A 16 -31.86 -21.25 -37.76
C GLU A 16 -32.54 -20.02 -37.16
N GLU A 17 -33.86 -20.06 -37.08
CA GLU A 17 -34.71 -19.07 -36.43
C GLU A 17 -34.40 -18.99 -34.94
N ILE A 18 -34.05 -17.77 -34.49
CA ILE A 18 -33.87 -17.43 -33.08
C ILE A 18 -35.25 -17.30 -32.44
N PRO A 19 -35.58 -18.02 -31.35
CA PRO A 19 -36.89 -17.94 -30.72
C PRO A 19 -37.10 -16.55 -30.06
N GLU A 20 -38.20 -15.88 -30.40
CA GLU A 20 -38.68 -14.65 -29.79
C GLU A 20 -38.88 -14.84 -28.27
N VAL A 21 -38.20 -14.05 -27.49
CA VAL A 21 -38.40 -13.92 -26.04
C VAL A 21 -39.64 -13.04 -25.82
N ARG A 22 -40.75 -13.63 -25.45
CA ARG A 22 -41.95 -12.92 -24.99
C ARG A 22 -41.68 -12.31 -23.62
N PHE A 23 -41.71 -11.00 -23.54
CA PHE A 23 -41.81 -10.27 -22.28
C PHE A 23 -43.22 -10.47 -21.69
N VAL A 24 -43.28 -11.02 -20.49
CA VAL A 24 -44.49 -11.06 -19.68
C VAL A 24 -44.60 -9.74 -18.95
N GLU A 25 -45.60 -8.92 -19.28
CA GLU A 25 -46.01 -7.75 -18.52
C GLU A 25 -46.48 -8.18 -17.13
N GLU A 26 -45.75 -7.82 -16.11
CA GLU A 26 -46.12 -8.05 -14.72
C GLU A 26 -46.95 -6.86 -14.22
N SER A 27 -48.16 -7.24 -13.84
CA SER A 27 -49.27 -6.39 -13.43
C SER A 27 -49.01 -5.51 -12.22
N ALA A 28 -49.58 -4.31 -12.31
CA ALA A 28 -49.63 -3.22 -11.34
C ALA A 28 -50.01 -3.64 -9.92
N ILE A 29 -49.23 -3.20 -8.95
CA ILE A 29 -49.54 -3.22 -7.52
C ILE A 29 -50.31 -1.94 -7.18
N PRO A 30 -51.50 -2.02 -6.52
CA PRO A 30 -52.30 -0.81 -6.23
C PRO A 30 -51.74 0.01 -5.09
N ALA A 31 -51.75 1.32 -5.29
CA ALA A 31 -51.40 2.35 -4.32
C ALA A 31 -52.30 2.30 -3.07
N ARG A 32 -51.71 2.15 -1.89
CA ARG A 32 -52.40 2.33 -0.61
C ARG A 32 -52.40 3.84 -0.28
N ARG A 33 -53.62 4.36 -0.13
CA ARG A 33 -53.96 5.70 0.25
C ARG A 33 -53.39 6.07 1.62
N ALA A 34 -52.88 7.29 1.68
CA ALA A 34 -52.62 8.04 2.91
C ALA A 34 -53.92 8.43 3.60
N ALA A 35 -53.96 8.34 4.89
CA ALA A 35 -54.94 9.04 5.72
C ALA A 35 -54.28 9.40 7.06
N GLY A 36 -54.46 10.68 7.44
CA GLY A 36 -54.42 11.10 8.82
C GLY A 36 -53.26 12.05 9.17
N SER A 37 -53.50 13.34 8.91
CA SER A 37 -52.88 14.46 9.61
C SER A 37 -53.36 14.52 11.04
N GLU A 38 -52.46 14.61 12.02
CA GLU A 38 -52.76 15.30 13.28
C GLU A 38 -51.58 16.20 13.65
N ASP A 39 -51.98 17.44 13.76
CA ASP A 39 -51.31 18.62 14.23
C ASP A 39 -51.10 18.50 15.75
N VAL A 40 -49.89 18.63 16.28
CA VAL A 40 -49.66 19.01 17.67
C VAL A 40 -48.52 20.02 17.74
N SER A 41 -48.96 21.21 18.09
CA SER A 41 -48.24 22.42 18.42
C SER A 41 -47.15 22.32 19.47
N ASP A 42 -46.17 23.18 19.26
CA ASP A 42 -45.44 24.04 20.20
C ASP A 42 -45.20 23.57 21.65
N GLN A 43 -43.96 23.49 22.06
CA GLN A 43 -43.28 24.46 22.93
C GLN A 43 -41.88 24.00 23.33
N PRO A 44 -40.97 24.95 23.63
CA PRO A 44 -39.54 24.65 23.83
C PRO A 44 -39.22 24.40 25.30
N THR A 45 -38.33 23.51 25.59
CA THR A 45 -37.75 23.29 26.92
C THR A 45 -36.36 23.90 27.04
N PRO A 46 -36.01 24.33 28.25
CA PRO A 46 -34.95 25.28 28.49
C PRO A 46 -33.57 24.64 28.80
N HIS A 47 -32.58 25.39 28.42
CA HIS A 47 -31.24 25.55 28.97
C HIS A 47 -30.81 24.60 30.13
N ALA A 48 -29.82 23.78 29.89
CA ALA A 48 -28.87 23.33 30.88
C ALA A 48 -27.57 24.14 30.77
N ALA A 49 -27.39 25.01 31.74
CA ALA A 49 -26.23 25.87 31.86
C ALA A 49 -24.97 25.06 32.18
N ARG A 50 -23.96 25.33 31.40
CA ARG A 50 -22.61 24.82 31.61
C ARG A 50 -21.88 25.68 32.61
N ALA A 51 -21.61 25.14 33.80
CA ALA A 51 -20.75 25.76 34.78
C ALA A 51 -19.30 25.80 34.30
N MET A 52 -18.79 26.97 34.02
CA MET A 52 -17.36 27.24 33.90
C MET A 52 -16.81 27.43 35.32
N ALA A 53 -15.85 26.60 35.70
CA ALA A 53 -15.03 26.82 36.88
C ALA A 53 -14.02 27.91 36.58
N GLN A 54 -14.17 29.06 37.20
CA GLN A 54 -13.19 30.13 37.27
C GLN A 54 -12.12 29.80 38.29
N VAL A 55 -10.86 29.92 37.91
CA VAL A 55 -9.69 30.00 38.80
C VAL A 55 -9.57 31.45 39.26
N PRO A 56 -9.47 31.75 40.57
CA PRO A 56 -9.20 33.10 41.02
C PRO A 56 -7.70 33.40 40.97
N ALA A 57 -7.37 34.48 40.28
CA ALA A 57 -6.14 35.22 40.45
C ALA A 57 -6.32 36.12 41.69
N SER A 58 -5.38 36.07 42.63
CA SER A 58 -5.19 37.13 43.60
C SER A 58 -3.73 37.55 43.62
N GLY A 59 -3.48 38.68 43.03
CA GLY A 59 -2.36 39.50 43.44
C GLY A 59 -2.76 40.25 44.70
N ASP A 60 -1.79 40.55 45.56
CA ASP A 60 -1.55 41.91 46.01
C ASP A 60 -0.26 42.01 46.78
N ASP A 61 0.46 43.03 46.41
CA ASP A 61 1.61 43.59 47.07
C ASP A 61 1.26 44.11 48.48
N SER A 62 2.15 43.95 49.42
CA SER A 62 2.45 45.01 50.37
C SER A 62 3.83 44.81 51.02
N CYS A 63 4.70 45.71 50.74
CA CYS A 63 5.85 46.01 51.55
C CYS A 63 5.43 46.58 52.89
N ASP A 64 6.02 46.10 53.98
CA ASP A 64 6.27 46.85 55.23
C ASP A 64 7.43 46.19 55.94
N GLU A 65 8.48 46.88 55.97
CA GLU A 65 9.07 47.75 57.02
C GLU A 65 9.83 47.03 58.13
N LEU A 66 11.10 47.36 58.13
CA LEU A 66 12.16 47.03 59.06
C LEU A 66 11.77 47.33 60.53
N THR A 67 12.03 46.40 61.37
CA THR A 67 12.35 46.69 62.78
C THR A 67 13.42 45.72 63.28
N GLU A 68 14.59 46.27 63.52
CA GLU A 68 15.59 45.63 64.39
C GLU A 68 15.08 45.53 65.82
N PRO A 69 15.50 44.51 66.53
CA PRO A 69 15.97 44.73 67.91
C PRO A 69 17.26 43.97 68.22
N ASP A 70 18.07 44.78 68.80
CA ASP A 70 18.94 44.59 69.98
C ASP A 70 19.79 43.33 70.10
N LYS A 71 21.08 43.72 70.20
CA LYS A 71 22.20 42.92 70.68
C LYS A 71 22.04 42.42 72.10
N LYS A 72 22.12 41.09 72.26
CA LYS A 72 22.73 40.52 73.44
C LYS A 72 23.75 39.45 73.09
N ALA A 73 24.99 39.78 73.40
CA ALA A 73 26.14 38.93 73.22
C ALA A 73 26.02 37.70 74.17
N GLY A 74 25.96 36.52 73.54
CA GLY A 74 26.16 35.24 74.23
C GLY A 74 27.28 34.47 73.54
N ARG A 75 28.40 34.49 74.26
CA ARG A 75 29.69 33.89 73.85
C ARG A 75 29.57 32.35 73.91
N TYR A 76 29.39 31.68 72.76
CA TYR A 76 29.58 30.23 72.68
C TYR A 76 30.67 29.88 71.64
N TRP A 77 31.84 29.63 72.14
CA TRP A 77 33.03 29.29 71.44
C TRP A 77 33.12 27.77 71.24
N LYS A 78 32.12 27.17 70.55
CA LYS A 78 32.17 25.75 70.13
C LYS A 78 31.67 25.53 68.69
N GLY A 79 31.52 26.59 67.86
CA GLY A 79 31.00 26.49 66.52
C GLY A 79 31.95 25.89 65.44
N PRO A 80 33.26 26.09 65.48
CA PRO A 80 34.11 25.67 64.36
C PRO A 80 34.36 24.15 64.28
N VAL A 81 34.28 23.44 65.39
CA VAL A 81 34.56 21.96 65.39
C VAL A 81 33.42 21.18 64.72
N TRP A 82 32.18 21.55 64.91
CA TRP A 82 31.04 20.90 64.29
C TRP A 82 30.94 21.19 62.78
N ALA A 83 31.33 22.38 62.36
CA ALA A 83 31.32 22.74 60.94
C ALA A 83 32.40 21.95 60.16
N VAL A 84 33.56 21.74 60.76
CA VAL A 84 34.64 20.95 60.14
C VAL A 84 34.27 19.46 60.09
N THR A 85 33.64 18.94 61.16
CA THR A 85 33.18 17.52 61.14
C THR A 85 32.09 17.28 60.13
N LEU A 86 31.12 18.18 59.97
CA LEU A 86 30.08 18.08 58.91
C LEU A 86 30.67 18.18 57.49
N ALA A 87 31.65 19.08 57.30
CA ALA A 87 32.33 19.20 56.00
C ALA A 87 33.16 17.95 55.67
N VAL A 88 33.83 17.32 56.64
CA VAL A 88 34.59 16.11 56.43
C VAL A 88 33.64 14.90 56.13
N VAL A 89 32.50 14.81 56.83
CA VAL A 89 31.52 13.75 56.57
C VAL A 89 30.86 13.96 55.21
N ALA A 90 30.54 15.17 54.77
CA ALA A 90 30.03 15.46 53.44
C ALA A 90 31.04 15.14 52.36
N LEU A 91 32.33 15.45 52.58
CA LEU A 91 33.39 15.11 51.64
C LEU A 91 33.63 13.61 51.57
N ALA A 92 33.58 12.89 52.67
CA ALA A 92 33.68 11.41 52.70
C ALA A 92 32.50 10.75 52.01
N MET A 93 31.24 11.24 52.16
CA MET A 93 30.08 10.75 51.44
C MET A 93 30.16 11.04 49.93
N SER A 94 30.65 12.20 49.53
CA SER A 94 30.81 12.53 48.10
C SER A 94 31.88 11.67 47.46
N LEU A 95 32.95 11.34 48.16
CA LEU A 95 34.01 10.42 47.67
C LEU A 95 33.52 8.95 47.65
N ALA A 96 32.69 8.56 48.58
CA ALA A 96 32.08 7.21 48.61
C ALA A 96 31.07 7.01 47.49
N THR A 97 30.34 8.05 47.09
CA THR A 97 29.41 7.99 45.96
C THR A 97 30.13 7.97 44.60
N SER A 98 31.31 8.57 44.49
CA SER A 98 32.13 8.51 43.28
C SER A 98 32.88 7.16 43.09
N ALA A 99 33.01 6.38 44.14
CA ALA A 99 33.61 5.04 44.12
C ALA A 99 32.62 3.93 43.75
N ILE A 100 31.31 4.21 43.67
CA ILE A 100 30.31 3.26 43.22
C ILE A 100 30.41 3.23 41.68
N PRO A 101 30.91 2.15 41.03
CA PRO A 101 30.92 2.11 39.60
C PRO A 101 29.48 2.27 39.10
N PRO A 102 29.22 3.09 38.05
CA PRO A 102 27.89 3.19 37.51
C PRO A 102 27.45 1.78 37.16
N MET A 103 26.32 1.34 37.77
CA MET A 103 25.70 0.08 37.38
C MET A 103 25.50 0.14 35.88
N GLN A 104 26.39 -0.48 35.12
CA GLN A 104 26.19 -0.70 33.70
C GLN A 104 24.94 -1.60 33.62
N ARG A 105 23.79 -0.97 33.48
CA ARG A 105 22.57 -1.67 33.07
C ARG A 105 22.94 -2.35 31.76
N SER A 106 23.15 -3.66 31.80
CA SER A 106 23.25 -4.45 30.58
C SER A 106 22.00 -4.14 29.76
N ALA A 107 22.15 -3.39 28.70
CA ALA A 107 21.09 -3.17 27.75
C ALA A 107 20.63 -4.59 27.34
N VAL A 108 19.45 -4.97 27.81
CA VAL A 108 18.81 -6.21 27.34
C VAL A 108 18.74 -6.03 25.83
N LYS A 109 19.58 -6.74 25.09
CA LYS A 109 19.45 -6.85 23.65
C LYS A 109 18.13 -7.54 23.39
N VAL A 110 17.06 -6.75 23.32
CA VAL A 110 15.79 -7.23 22.80
C VAL A 110 16.08 -7.57 21.34
N GLN A 111 16.35 -8.83 21.06
CA GLN A 111 16.31 -9.30 19.69
C GLN A 111 14.88 -9.02 19.21
N PRO A 112 14.71 -8.30 18.09
CA PRO A 112 13.39 -8.10 17.55
C PRO A 112 12.84 -9.48 17.20
N ILE A 113 11.90 -9.96 18.02
CA ILE A 113 11.14 -11.16 17.70
C ILE A 113 10.34 -10.76 16.47
N SER A 114 10.68 -11.29 15.29
CA SER A 114 9.88 -11.10 14.10
C SER A 114 8.52 -11.74 14.40
N SER A 115 7.51 -10.90 14.65
CA SER A 115 6.14 -11.38 14.69
C SER A 115 5.83 -12.00 13.34
N GLY A 116 5.32 -13.24 13.31
CA GLY A 116 4.91 -13.90 12.09
C GLY A 116 4.04 -12.97 11.25
N ARG A 117 4.33 -12.87 9.95
CA ARG A 117 3.61 -11.99 9.03
C ARG A 117 2.71 -12.82 8.13
N THR A 118 1.48 -12.35 7.96
CA THR A 118 0.56 -12.87 6.95
C THR A 118 0.47 -11.86 5.81
N LEU A 119 0.76 -12.32 4.60
CA LEU A 119 0.50 -11.60 3.36
C LEU A 119 -0.71 -12.21 2.67
N VAL A 120 -1.47 -11.39 1.96
CA VAL A 120 -2.62 -11.83 1.18
C VAL A 120 -2.52 -11.24 -0.21
N CYS A 121 -2.62 -12.09 -1.22
CA CYS A 121 -2.84 -11.66 -2.58
C CYS A 121 -4.36 -11.51 -2.79
N PRO A 122 -4.86 -10.34 -3.18
CA PRO A 122 -6.24 -10.19 -3.60
C PRO A 122 -6.60 -11.19 -4.72
N PRO A 123 -7.82 -11.74 -4.73
CA PRO A 123 -8.23 -12.69 -5.76
C PRO A 123 -8.27 -12.03 -7.14
N SER A 124 -7.69 -12.69 -8.11
CA SER A 124 -7.74 -12.30 -9.52
C SER A 124 -9.07 -12.64 -10.17
N GLN A 125 -9.31 -12.11 -11.37
CA GLN A 125 -10.50 -12.41 -12.19
C GLN A 125 -10.42 -13.78 -12.88
N GLY A 126 -9.21 -14.26 -13.15
CA GLY A 126 -8.95 -15.58 -13.77
C GLY A 126 -8.31 -16.55 -12.80
N LYS A 127 -8.06 -17.76 -13.29
CA LYS A 127 -7.31 -18.77 -12.54
C LYS A 127 -5.89 -18.27 -12.27
N ALA A 128 -5.52 -18.15 -11.00
CA ALA A 128 -4.23 -17.63 -10.59
C ALA A 128 -3.37 -18.70 -9.92
N SER A 129 -2.05 -18.55 -10.09
CA SER A 129 -1.03 -19.26 -9.33
C SER A 129 -0.38 -18.30 -8.34
N LEU A 130 -0.27 -18.73 -7.09
CA LEU A 130 0.42 -18.04 -6.01
C LEU A 130 1.89 -18.43 -6.02
N ALA A 131 2.78 -17.46 -6.14
CA ALA A 131 4.20 -17.60 -5.91
C ALA A 131 4.53 -17.08 -4.51
N ALA A 132 5.15 -17.89 -3.67
CA ALA A 132 5.53 -17.53 -2.31
C ALA A 132 6.99 -17.85 -2.05
N GLY A 133 7.72 -16.93 -1.43
CA GLY A 133 9.13 -17.07 -1.15
C GLY A 133 9.61 -16.22 0.01
N SER A 134 10.83 -16.51 0.41
CA SER A 134 11.63 -15.73 1.34
C SER A 134 13.10 -16.04 1.08
N SER A 135 14.00 -15.27 1.65
CA SER A 135 15.44 -15.53 1.53
C SER A 135 15.90 -16.78 2.32
N GLY A 136 15.02 -17.74 2.61
CA GLY A 136 15.27 -19.05 3.21
C GLY A 136 14.21 -19.50 4.20
N GLY A 137 14.18 -20.82 4.50
CA GLY A 137 13.23 -21.44 5.43
C GLY A 137 11.99 -22.00 4.76
N SER A 138 10.92 -22.17 5.54
CA SER A 138 9.60 -22.61 5.09
C SER A 138 8.54 -21.53 5.35
N LEU A 139 7.47 -21.56 4.59
CA LEU A 139 6.31 -20.71 4.74
C LEU A 139 5.06 -21.58 4.76
N GLN A 140 3.99 -21.05 5.34
CA GLN A 140 2.67 -21.63 5.23
C GLN A 140 1.92 -20.91 4.09
N VAL A 141 1.39 -21.67 3.13
CA VAL A 141 0.70 -21.16 1.96
C VAL A 141 -0.65 -21.82 1.78
N GLY A 142 -1.64 -21.12 1.24
CA GLY A 142 -2.97 -21.66 0.98
C GLY A 142 -3.97 -20.65 0.44
N THR A 143 -5.23 -21.08 0.36
CA THR A 143 -6.36 -20.29 -0.14
C THR A 143 -7.28 -19.76 0.96
N SER A 144 -7.01 -20.10 2.20
CA SER A 144 -7.77 -19.64 3.37
C SER A 144 -6.84 -19.60 4.58
N VAL A 145 -7.13 -18.70 5.54
CA VAL A 145 -6.35 -18.56 6.78
C VAL A 145 -6.32 -19.84 7.62
N GLU A 146 -7.37 -20.66 7.50
CA GLU A 146 -7.55 -21.91 8.25
C GLU A 146 -6.90 -23.13 7.58
N LYS A 147 -6.65 -23.05 6.28
CA LYS A 147 -6.13 -24.15 5.46
C LYS A 147 -4.78 -23.74 4.83
N LEU A 148 -3.79 -23.56 5.66
CA LEU A 148 -2.42 -23.30 5.24
C LEU A 148 -1.59 -24.58 5.36
N SER A 149 -0.82 -24.88 4.32
CA SER A 149 0.13 -26.01 4.28
C SER A 149 1.56 -25.47 4.32
N GLU A 150 2.43 -26.11 5.07
CA GLU A 150 3.84 -25.77 5.09
C GLU A 150 4.49 -26.16 3.77
N ALA A 151 5.32 -25.27 3.25
CA ALA A 151 6.07 -25.49 2.01
C ALA A 151 7.49 -24.94 2.12
N SER A 152 8.44 -25.68 1.57
CA SER A 152 9.79 -25.15 1.33
C SER A 152 9.74 -24.08 0.26
N VAL A 153 10.49 -23.02 0.41
CA VAL A 153 10.42 -21.85 -0.48
C VAL A 153 11.66 -21.75 -1.37
N PRO A 154 11.50 -21.18 -2.57
CA PRO A 154 10.25 -20.64 -3.17
C PRO A 154 9.29 -21.73 -3.66
N VAL A 155 7.99 -21.46 -3.60
CA VAL A 155 6.94 -22.42 -3.97
C VAL A 155 5.87 -21.76 -4.86
N MET A 156 5.32 -22.57 -5.77
CA MET A 156 4.18 -22.20 -6.62
C MET A 156 2.99 -23.09 -6.27
N THR A 157 1.82 -22.48 -6.08
CA THR A 157 0.56 -23.22 -5.82
C THR A 157 -0.63 -22.55 -6.50
N ASN A 158 -1.60 -23.37 -6.94
CA ASN A 158 -2.81 -22.83 -7.55
C ASN A 158 -3.77 -22.29 -6.50
N VAL A 159 -4.20 -21.05 -6.67
CA VAL A 159 -5.23 -20.42 -5.83
C VAL A 159 -6.54 -20.20 -6.59
N ASN A 160 -6.52 -20.44 -7.89
CA ASN A 160 -7.66 -20.17 -8.78
C ASN A 160 -8.15 -18.73 -8.62
N THR A 161 -9.46 -18.55 -8.42
CA THR A 161 -10.11 -17.26 -8.23
C THR A 161 -10.21 -16.84 -6.74
N SER A 162 -9.55 -17.59 -5.85
CA SER A 162 -9.53 -17.27 -4.40
C SER A 162 -8.38 -16.34 -4.04
N ALA A 163 -8.46 -15.72 -2.88
CA ALA A 163 -7.33 -15.02 -2.29
C ALA A 163 -6.19 -16.02 -1.98
N GLY A 164 -4.96 -15.61 -2.23
CA GLY A 164 -3.77 -16.37 -1.83
C GLY A 164 -3.27 -15.90 -0.46
N TYR A 165 -2.89 -16.82 0.40
CA TYR A 165 -2.37 -16.52 1.75
C TYR A 165 -0.96 -17.07 1.90
N ILE A 166 -0.08 -16.23 2.46
CA ILE A 166 1.30 -16.59 2.80
C ILE A 166 1.53 -16.18 4.25
N ARG A 167 1.99 -17.12 5.08
CA ARG A 167 2.29 -16.85 6.50
C ARG A 167 3.69 -17.30 6.83
N SER A 168 4.50 -16.42 7.43
CA SER A 168 5.74 -16.78 8.09
C SER A 168 5.50 -16.98 9.59
N THR A 169 6.18 -17.94 10.17
CA THR A 169 6.23 -18.11 11.63
C THR A 169 7.19 -17.11 12.28
N ALA A 170 7.07 -16.93 13.59
CA ALA A 170 7.98 -16.07 14.34
C ALA A 170 9.44 -16.55 14.21
N GLY A 171 10.37 -15.64 14.05
CA GLY A 171 11.80 -15.95 13.87
C GLY A 171 12.23 -16.27 12.43
N GLN A 172 11.30 -16.43 11.51
CA GLN A 172 11.60 -16.64 10.08
C GLN A 172 11.79 -15.32 9.32
N ARG A 173 12.42 -15.43 8.15
CA ARG A 173 12.64 -14.29 7.27
C ARG A 173 11.32 -13.74 6.73
N ARG A 174 11.35 -12.50 6.26
CA ARG A 174 10.18 -11.82 5.71
C ARG A 174 9.65 -12.58 4.50
N PRO A 175 8.36 -12.92 4.45
CA PRO A 175 7.76 -13.53 3.28
C PRO A 175 7.55 -12.48 2.19
N SER A 176 7.64 -12.89 0.93
CA SER A 176 7.20 -12.16 -0.24
C SER A 176 6.33 -13.05 -1.12
N GLY A 177 5.52 -12.46 -1.95
CA GLY A 177 4.75 -13.25 -2.90
C GLY A 177 3.89 -12.43 -3.84
N SER A 178 3.40 -13.14 -4.85
CA SER A 178 2.54 -12.58 -5.87
C SER A 178 1.57 -13.62 -6.41
N ALA A 179 0.43 -13.18 -6.92
CA ALA A 179 -0.48 -14.03 -7.67
C ALA A 179 -0.47 -13.63 -9.15
N LEU A 180 -0.24 -14.59 -10.02
CA LEU A 180 -0.20 -14.44 -11.47
C LEU A 180 -1.35 -15.21 -12.10
N SER A 181 -2.14 -14.53 -12.93
CA SER A 181 -3.14 -15.16 -13.80
C SER A 181 -2.82 -14.81 -15.24
N SER A 182 -2.82 -15.81 -16.12
CA SER A 182 -2.68 -15.60 -17.57
C SER A 182 -3.73 -16.44 -18.26
N GLU A 183 -4.74 -15.83 -18.85
CA GLU A 183 -5.87 -16.49 -19.47
C GLU A 183 -6.43 -15.64 -20.62
N GLY A 184 -6.69 -16.27 -21.77
CA GLY A 184 -7.25 -15.58 -22.93
C GLY A 184 -6.36 -14.47 -23.49
N GLY A 185 -5.04 -14.57 -23.37
CA GLY A 185 -4.09 -13.54 -23.83
C GLY A 185 -3.98 -12.31 -22.92
N MET A 186 -4.64 -12.35 -21.75
CA MET A 186 -4.59 -11.30 -20.73
C MET A 186 -3.80 -11.81 -19.53
N THR A 187 -2.93 -10.97 -18.99
CA THR A 187 -2.09 -11.33 -17.84
C THR A 187 -2.29 -10.32 -16.72
N THR A 188 -2.56 -10.80 -15.53
CA THR A 188 -2.63 -9.98 -14.31
C THR A 188 -1.60 -10.47 -13.31
N TRP A 189 -0.89 -9.53 -12.68
CA TRP A 189 0.14 -9.87 -11.70
C TRP A 189 0.03 -8.96 -10.47
N VAL A 190 -0.48 -9.51 -9.38
CA VAL A 190 -0.76 -8.75 -8.16
C VAL A 190 0.19 -9.14 -7.03
N PRO A 191 0.80 -8.18 -6.32
CA PRO A 191 1.60 -8.47 -5.14
C PRO A 191 0.72 -8.92 -3.96
N CYS A 192 1.25 -9.83 -3.14
CA CYS A 192 0.66 -10.14 -1.85
C CYS A 192 1.10 -9.10 -0.82
N ILE A 193 0.18 -8.53 -0.10
CA ILE A 193 0.42 -7.45 0.85
C ILE A 193 -0.11 -7.80 2.25
N GLY A 194 0.41 -7.11 3.26
CA GLY A 194 -0.09 -7.24 4.64
C GLY A 194 -1.41 -6.50 4.82
N ALA A 195 -2.25 -7.01 5.73
CA ALA A 195 -3.48 -6.33 6.13
C ALA A 195 -3.16 -5.01 6.86
N ALA A 196 -3.94 -3.96 6.55
CA ALA A 196 -3.80 -2.62 7.13
C ALA A 196 -5.16 -2.06 7.56
N THR A 197 -5.14 -0.97 8.32
CA THR A 197 -6.35 -0.24 8.73
C THR A 197 -6.95 0.60 7.62
N GLY A 198 -6.30 0.68 6.46
CA GLY A 198 -6.80 1.37 5.30
C GLY A 198 -5.81 1.35 4.16
N GLY A 199 -6.25 1.81 3.00
CA GLY A 199 -5.47 1.92 1.79
C GLY A 199 -6.33 2.43 0.64
N ALA A 200 -5.73 2.57 -0.53
CA ALA A 200 -6.40 3.09 -1.71
C ALA A 200 -6.21 2.19 -2.92
N VAL A 201 -7.23 2.10 -3.74
CA VAL A 201 -7.17 1.47 -5.06
C VAL A 201 -7.76 2.43 -6.09
N SER A 202 -7.10 2.54 -7.25
CA SER A 202 -7.60 3.35 -8.35
C SER A 202 -7.97 2.44 -9.52
N VAL A 203 -9.04 2.80 -10.22
CA VAL A 203 -9.52 2.09 -11.42
C VAL A 203 -9.80 3.11 -12.52
N THR A 204 -9.69 2.68 -13.77
CA THR A 204 -9.98 3.54 -14.93
C THR A 204 -11.46 3.72 -15.19
N ASN A 205 -12.26 2.72 -14.79
CA ASN A 205 -13.69 2.68 -15.07
C ASN A 205 -14.43 1.99 -13.91
N PRO A 206 -15.10 2.74 -13.02
CA PRO A 206 -15.83 2.13 -11.90
C PRO A 206 -17.04 1.29 -12.35
N SER A 207 -17.66 1.61 -13.50
CA SER A 207 -18.84 0.86 -13.98
C SER A 207 -18.52 -0.61 -14.31
N THR A 208 -17.26 -0.94 -14.58
CA THR A 208 -16.79 -2.28 -14.91
C THR A 208 -15.76 -2.81 -13.91
N SER A 209 -15.72 -2.25 -12.71
CA SER A 209 -14.70 -2.62 -11.71
C SER A 209 -15.33 -3.09 -10.41
N ASP A 210 -14.62 -3.98 -9.72
CA ASP A 210 -14.99 -4.46 -8.39
C ASP A 210 -13.95 -4.02 -7.36
N LEU A 211 -14.43 -3.58 -6.19
CA LEU A 211 -13.63 -3.47 -4.99
C LEU A 211 -13.64 -4.81 -4.25
N VAL A 212 -12.49 -5.33 -3.93
CA VAL A 212 -12.33 -6.60 -3.21
C VAL A 212 -11.74 -6.33 -1.84
N VAL A 213 -12.45 -6.75 -0.79
CA VAL A 213 -12.00 -6.59 0.60
C VAL A 213 -11.81 -7.98 1.21
N VAL A 214 -10.60 -8.28 1.66
CA VAL A 214 -10.23 -9.55 2.28
C VAL A 214 -9.92 -9.31 3.76
N ASN A 215 -10.63 -10.00 4.62
CA ASN A 215 -10.32 -10.02 6.05
C ASN A 215 -9.51 -11.29 6.38
N SER A 216 -8.23 -11.14 6.60
CA SER A 216 -7.33 -12.23 6.97
C SER A 216 -7.17 -12.43 8.48
N ASP A 217 -7.92 -11.69 9.29
CA ASP A 217 -7.89 -11.77 10.75
C ASP A 217 -8.94 -12.75 11.29
N ILE A 218 -8.80 -13.14 12.55
CA ILE A 218 -9.76 -13.99 13.31
C ILE A 218 -10.96 -13.19 13.84
N ARG A 219 -10.96 -11.87 13.71
CA ARG A 219 -12.05 -10.98 14.09
C ARG A 219 -12.69 -10.37 12.86
N ALA A 220 -13.98 -10.02 12.97
CA ALA A 220 -14.65 -9.28 11.92
C ALA A 220 -14.01 -7.89 11.75
N ALA A 221 -13.96 -7.41 10.52
CA ALA A 221 -13.58 -6.04 10.19
C ALA A 221 -14.82 -5.25 9.77
N THR A 222 -14.81 -3.95 10.05
CA THR A 222 -15.85 -3.01 9.59
C THR A 222 -15.15 -1.90 8.81
N VAL A 223 -15.48 -1.75 7.53
CA VAL A 223 -14.82 -0.79 6.65
C VAL A 223 -15.78 0.25 6.11
N ASP A 224 -15.24 1.44 5.88
CA ASP A 224 -15.86 2.53 5.13
C ASP A 224 -15.12 2.72 3.82
N VAL A 225 -15.86 3.01 2.77
CA VAL A 225 -15.33 3.36 1.46
C VAL A 225 -15.63 4.81 1.16
N THR A 226 -14.71 5.51 0.54
CA THR A 226 -14.88 6.85 0.02
C THR A 226 -14.37 6.86 -1.42
N MET A 227 -15.19 7.28 -2.36
CA MET A 227 -14.82 7.37 -3.78
C MET A 227 -14.41 8.79 -4.13
N LEU A 228 -13.24 8.96 -4.72
CA LEU A 228 -12.74 10.23 -5.23
C LEU A 228 -12.83 10.20 -6.74
N GLY A 229 -13.69 11.03 -7.30
CA GLY A 229 -13.87 11.20 -8.74
C GLY A 229 -13.30 12.54 -9.23
N SER A 230 -13.47 12.83 -10.50
CA SER A 230 -12.96 14.07 -11.13
C SER A 230 -13.62 15.36 -10.60
N LYS A 231 -14.81 15.24 -10.02
CA LYS A 231 -15.57 16.37 -9.45
C LYS A 231 -15.50 16.44 -7.93
N GLY A 232 -14.64 15.63 -7.30
CA GLY A 232 -14.52 15.55 -5.85
C GLY A 232 -15.01 14.21 -5.29
N GLU A 233 -15.30 14.20 -3.99
CA GLU A 233 -15.78 13.01 -3.27
C GLU A 233 -17.20 12.64 -3.69
N ASN A 234 -17.40 11.39 -4.09
CA ASN A 234 -18.71 10.81 -4.33
C ASN A 234 -19.21 10.15 -3.03
N VAL A 235 -20.34 10.61 -2.53
CA VAL A 235 -20.99 10.08 -1.32
C VAL A 235 -22.27 9.37 -1.72
N THR A 236 -22.24 8.05 -1.68
CA THR A 236 -23.37 7.20 -2.02
C THR A 236 -23.75 6.30 -0.84
N ALA A 237 -25.02 5.94 -0.75
CA ALA A 237 -25.49 5.01 0.27
C ALA A 237 -24.78 3.63 0.15
N GLY A 238 -24.58 2.95 1.29
CA GLY A 238 -23.97 1.62 1.33
C GLY A 238 -22.44 1.60 1.35
N MET A 239 -21.78 2.77 1.33
CA MET A 239 -20.33 2.88 1.41
C MET A 239 -19.78 2.83 2.85
N ARG A 240 -20.64 2.85 3.86
CA ARG A 240 -20.26 2.92 5.28
C ARG A 240 -20.67 1.66 6.03
N GLY A 241 -19.86 1.28 7.02
CA GLY A 241 -20.18 0.17 7.92
C GLY A 241 -20.20 -1.20 7.24
N ILE A 242 -19.45 -1.40 6.19
CA ILE A 242 -19.39 -2.67 5.45
C ILE A 242 -18.67 -3.69 6.33
N ARG A 243 -19.41 -4.70 6.82
CA ARG A 243 -18.85 -5.75 7.66
C ARG A 243 -18.27 -6.88 6.79
N VAL A 244 -17.05 -7.31 7.12
CA VAL A 244 -16.36 -8.45 6.52
C VAL A 244 -16.02 -9.45 7.61
N SER A 245 -16.62 -10.64 7.56
CA SER A 245 -16.42 -11.69 8.56
C SER A 245 -14.98 -12.22 8.56
N PRO A 246 -14.52 -12.88 9.65
CA PRO A 246 -13.19 -13.48 9.70
C PRO A 246 -12.91 -14.41 8.54
N GLY A 247 -11.73 -14.31 7.94
CA GLY A 247 -11.31 -15.18 6.82
C GLY A 247 -12.08 -14.99 5.51
N GLN A 248 -13.02 -14.04 5.44
CA GLN A 248 -13.85 -13.85 4.26
C GLN A 248 -13.32 -12.81 3.29
N THR A 249 -13.66 -13.03 2.02
CA THR A 249 -13.51 -12.06 0.93
C THR A 249 -14.88 -11.51 0.55
N LYS A 250 -14.98 -10.20 0.48
CA LYS A 250 -16.17 -9.50 0.00
C LYS A 250 -15.87 -8.77 -1.30
N VAL A 251 -16.67 -9.06 -2.33
CA VAL A 251 -16.58 -8.40 -3.64
C VAL A 251 -17.72 -7.40 -3.73
N LEU A 252 -17.40 -6.17 -4.06
CA LEU A 252 -18.30 -5.03 -4.08
C LEU A 252 -18.22 -4.38 -5.47
N PRO A 253 -19.23 -4.58 -6.35
CA PRO A 253 -19.24 -3.91 -7.64
C PRO A 253 -19.22 -2.38 -7.45
N MET A 254 -18.22 -1.71 -8.02
CA MET A 254 -18.09 -0.26 -7.87
C MET A 254 -19.17 0.49 -8.62
N SER A 255 -19.77 -0.13 -9.64
CA SER A 255 -20.91 0.41 -10.40
C SER A 255 -22.13 0.73 -9.55
N VAL A 256 -22.29 0.11 -8.38
CA VAL A 256 -23.37 0.42 -7.42
C VAL A 256 -23.19 1.83 -6.83
N TRP A 257 -21.95 2.32 -6.74
CA TRP A 257 -21.61 3.60 -6.15
C TRP A 257 -21.30 4.66 -7.18
N ASP A 258 -20.69 4.25 -8.29
CA ASP A 258 -20.35 5.11 -9.42
C ASP A 258 -20.42 4.32 -10.72
N ASN A 259 -21.38 4.64 -11.57
CA ASN A 259 -21.56 4.03 -12.90
C ASN A 259 -20.90 4.82 -14.02
N GLY A 260 -20.03 5.78 -13.68
CA GLY A 260 -19.25 6.56 -14.64
C GLY A 260 -18.17 5.75 -15.32
N THR A 261 -17.60 6.34 -16.35
CA THR A 261 -16.49 5.77 -17.14
C THR A 261 -15.16 6.51 -16.94
N THR A 262 -15.14 7.49 -16.04
CA THR A 262 -13.93 8.24 -15.68
C THR A 262 -13.20 7.58 -14.51
N PRO A 263 -11.87 7.70 -14.43
CA PRO A 263 -11.11 7.13 -13.34
C PRO A 263 -11.57 7.62 -11.97
N VAL A 264 -11.57 6.69 -11.02
CA VAL A 264 -11.87 6.97 -9.61
C VAL A 264 -10.85 6.28 -8.71
N THR A 265 -10.69 6.82 -7.50
CA THR A 265 -9.92 6.18 -6.43
C THR A 265 -10.82 5.90 -5.24
N ALA A 266 -10.90 4.63 -4.85
CA ALA A 266 -11.58 4.21 -3.65
C ALA A 266 -10.59 4.23 -2.47
N LEU A 267 -10.87 5.06 -1.47
CA LEU A 267 -10.22 5.05 -0.17
C LEU A 267 -10.99 4.11 0.74
N VAL A 268 -10.33 3.13 1.30
CA VAL A 268 -10.92 2.20 2.26
C VAL A 268 -10.30 2.45 3.62
N ASN A 269 -11.15 2.63 4.63
CA ASN A 269 -10.73 2.81 6.01
C ASN A 269 -11.45 1.81 6.91
N ALA A 270 -10.71 0.97 7.63
CA ALA A 270 -11.25 0.04 8.60
C ALA A 270 -11.43 0.77 9.95
N ARG A 271 -12.69 0.91 10.39
CA ARG A 271 -13.00 1.40 11.75
C ARG A 271 -12.62 0.35 12.78
N GLU A 272 -12.75 -0.92 12.42
CA GLU A 272 -12.43 -2.07 13.23
C GLU A 272 -11.67 -3.09 12.40
N GLY A 273 -10.63 -3.70 12.99
CA GLY A 273 -9.83 -4.73 12.34
C GLY A 273 -8.84 -4.18 11.31
N ARG A 274 -8.33 -5.08 10.50
CA ARG A 274 -7.42 -4.80 9.38
C ARG A 274 -7.85 -5.62 8.18
N VAL A 275 -7.70 -5.05 6.99
CA VAL A 275 -8.10 -5.69 5.74
C VAL A 275 -7.01 -5.58 4.69
N VAL A 276 -7.05 -6.48 3.72
CA VAL A 276 -6.37 -6.32 2.45
C VAL A 276 -7.42 -5.90 1.43
N VAL A 277 -7.11 -4.87 0.66
CA VAL A 277 -8.00 -4.36 -0.37
C VAL A 277 -7.34 -4.54 -1.74
N GLY A 278 -8.12 -4.94 -2.71
CA GLY A 278 -7.76 -4.97 -4.11
C GLY A 278 -8.86 -4.39 -4.97
N ALA A 279 -8.52 -4.09 -6.22
CA ALA A 279 -9.51 -3.79 -7.25
C ALA A 279 -9.32 -4.73 -8.43
N ARG A 280 -10.42 -5.25 -8.95
CA ARG A 280 -10.48 -5.95 -10.23
C ARG A 280 -11.06 -5.02 -11.26
N MET A 281 -10.38 -4.84 -12.35
CA MET A 281 -10.72 -3.86 -13.37
C MET A 281 -10.86 -4.54 -14.74
N TRP A 282 -11.85 -4.09 -15.49
CA TRP A 282 -11.95 -4.33 -16.93
C TRP A 282 -11.84 -3.01 -17.68
N ALA A 283 -10.99 -2.95 -18.68
CA ALA A 283 -10.85 -1.81 -19.57
C ALA A 283 -10.86 -2.32 -21.02
N GLY A 284 -11.95 -2.02 -21.73
CA GLY A 284 -12.20 -2.65 -23.04
C GLY A 284 -12.33 -4.17 -22.87
N GLN A 285 -11.49 -4.92 -23.57
CA GLN A 285 -11.41 -6.38 -23.44
C GLN A 285 -10.31 -6.84 -22.48
N GLY A 286 -9.42 -5.93 -22.05
CA GLY A 286 -8.36 -6.22 -21.09
C GLY A 286 -8.85 -6.22 -19.66
N ARG A 287 -8.13 -6.92 -18.80
CA ARG A 287 -8.42 -6.99 -17.36
C ARG A 287 -7.14 -6.89 -16.54
N ASP A 288 -7.25 -6.30 -15.35
CA ASP A 288 -6.17 -6.33 -14.39
C ASP A 288 -6.69 -6.38 -12.94
N THR A 289 -5.81 -6.76 -12.03
CA THR A 289 -6.07 -6.81 -10.59
C THR A 289 -4.96 -6.06 -9.88
N SER A 290 -5.32 -5.13 -9.01
CA SER A 290 -4.36 -4.35 -8.23
C SER A 290 -4.58 -4.52 -6.73
N ALA A 291 -3.49 -4.44 -5.96
CA ALA A 291 -3.55 -4.37 -4.50
C ALA A 291 -3.56 -2.91 -4.02
N MET A 292 -4.09 -2.65 -2.82
CA MET A 292 -4.10 -1.31 -2.22
C MET A 292 -2.70 -0.73 -2.05
N THR A 293 -2.62 0.59 -2.09
CA THR A 293 -1.43 1.38 -1.79
C THR A 293 -1.73 2.42 -0.72
N GLN A 294 -0.68 2.99 -0.14
CA GLN A 294 -0.77 4.11 0.79
C GLN A 294 -0.47 5.42 0.07
N ALA A 295 -1.08 6.51 0.53
CA ALA A 295 -0.73 7.83 0.06
C ALA A 295 0.66 8.24 0.57
N ALA A 296 1.45 8.91 -0.29
CA ALA A 296 2.78 9.41 0.06
C ALA A 296 3.13 10.69 -0.71
N LYS A 297 4.05 11.50 -0.16
CA LYS A 297 4.55 12.71 -0.83
C LYS A 297 5.48 12.39 -2.00
N THR A 298 6.17 11.26 -1.91
CA THR A 298 7.01 10.74 -3.00
C THR A 298 6.55 9.33 -3.31
N LEU A 299 6.18 9.09 -4.56
CA LEU A 299 5.79 7.80 -5.08
C LEU A 299 6.71 7.40 -6.22
N PHE A 300 6.93 6.11 -6.36
CA PHE A 300 7.66 5.53 -7.47
C PHE A 300 6.78 4.51 -8.18
N LEU A 301 6.64 4.64 -9.49
CA LEU A 301 5.99 3.66 -10.36
C LEU A 301 7.10 2.94 -11.14
N PRO A 302 7.52 1.75 -10.71
CA PRO A 302 8.64 1.04 -11.32
C PRO A 302 8.22 0.32 -12.59
N ALA A 303 9.18 0.03 -13.46
CA ALA A 303 9.03 -0.89 -14.58
C ALA A 303 7.83 -0.56 -15.50
N VAL A 304 7.72 0.69 -15.90
CA VAL A 304 6.76 1.08 -16.95
C VAL A 304 7.19 0.44 -18.27
N PRO A 305 6.35 -0.42 -18.89
CA PRO A 305 6.77 -1.17 -20.06
C PRO A 305 7.10 -0.27 -21.27
N ALA A 306 8.10 -0.66 -22.05
CA ALA A 306 8.42 -0.01 -23.32
C ALA A 306 7.33 -0.22 -24.36
N LYS A 307 7.20 0.74 -25.29
CA LYS A 307 6.35 0.61 -26.50
C LYS A 307 4.87 0.41 -26.20
N VAL A 308 4.40 1.01 -25.10
CA VAL A 308 2.96 1.06 -24.80
C VAL A 308 2.24 2.01 -25.77
N SER A 309 0.99 1.69 -26.09
CA SER A 309 0.15 2.56 -26.94
C SER A 309 -0.57 3.63 -26.12
N THR A 310 -0.84 3.32 -24.86
CA THR A 310 -1.51 4.21 -23.92
C THR A 310 -0.77 4.17 -22.58
N ALA A 311 -0.54 5.33 -22.01
CA ALA A 311 -0.02 5.49 -20.64
C ALA A 311 -0.77 6.63 -19.98
N THR A 312 -1.74 6.31 -19.13
CA THR A 312 -2.57 7.29 -18.41
C THR A 312 -2.24 7.25 -16.93
N LEU A 313 -1.69 8.33 -16.43
CA LEU A 313 -1.40 8.49 -15.01
C LEU A 313 -2.67 8.94 -14.28
N ILE A 314 -3.11 8.14 -13.32
CA ILE A 314 -4.25 8.41 -12.45
C ILE A 314 -3.68 8.90 -11.12
N ILE A 315 -3.99 10.15 -10.74
CA ILE A 315 -3.50 10.75 -9.50
C ILE A 315 -4.70 11.23 -8.68
N SER A 316 -4.64 11.00 -7.38
CA SER A 316 -5.71 11.41 -6.46
C SER A 316 -5.14 12.16 -5.28
N ASN A 317 -5.83 13.23 -4.93
CA ASN A 317 -5.59 14.02 -3.74
C ASN A 317 -6.57 13.59 -2.63
N PRO A 318 -6.15 12.79 -1.65
CA PRO A 318 -7.01 12.40 -0.54
C PRO A 318 -7.19 13.50 0.51
N GLY A 319 -6.40 14.58 0.42
CA GLY A 319 -6.37 15.70 1.35
C GLY A 319 -7.52 16.69 1.15
N THR A 320 -7.52 17.72 1.99
CA THR A 320 -8.55 18.79 2.00
C THR A 320 -8.04 20.10 1.42
N ARG A 321 -6.81 20.13 0.91
CA ARG A 321 -6.19 21.29 0.25
C ARG A 321 -5.79 20.91 -1.16
N ARG A 322 -5.83 21.89 -2.08
CA ARG A 322 -5.22 21.75 -3.40
C ARG A 322 -3.74 21.51 -3.26
N LEU A 323 -3.18 20.68 -4.09
CA LEU A 323 -1.76 20.36 -4.11
C LEU A 323 -1.25 20.28 -5.55
N SER A 324 0.06 20.41 -5.71
CA SER A 324 0.76 20.22 -6.98
C SER A 324 1.63 18.96 -6.95
N VAL A 325 1.72 18.29 -8.09
CA VAL A 325 2.52 17.07 -8.30
C VAL A 325 3.42 17.27 -9.50
N SER A 326 4.69 16.93 -9.37
CA SER A 326 5.64 16.84 -10.47
C SER A 326 6.00 15.38 -10.76
N VAL A 327 6.20 15.04 -12.04
CA VAL A 327 6.58 13.70 -12.50
C VAL A 327 7.93 13.75 -13.18
N THR A 328 8.83 12.86 -12.79
CA THR A 328 10.13 12.65 -13.45
C THR A 328 10.20 11.22 -13.95
N ALA A 329 10.47 11.02 -15.22
CA ALA A 329 10.76 9.74 -15.82
C ALA A 329 12.26 9.45 -15.72
N LEU A 330 12.62 8.26 -15.26
CA LEU A 330 13.99 7.76 -15.12
C LEU A 330 14.27 6.85 -16.32
N ALA A 331 14.78 7.41 -17.40
CA ALA A 331 14.99 6.73 -18.68
C ALA A 331 16.44 6.27 -18.87
N GLY A 332 16.71 5.39 -19.82
CA GLY A 332 18.07 4.91 -20.08
C GLY A 332 19.08 5.99 -20.43
N ARG A 333 18.62 7.13 -20.96
CA ARG A 333 19.46 8.30 -21.32
C ARG A 333 19.52 9.37 -20.23
N GLY A 334 18.94 9.12 -19.07
CA GLY A 334 18.84 10.05 -17.95
C GLY A 334 17.40 10.49 -17.65
N PRO A 335 17.24 11.28 -16.58
CA PRO A 335 15.91 11.70 -16.15
C PRO A 335 15.35 12.80 -17.06
N PHE A 336 14.04 12.78 -17.27
CA PHE A 336 13.33 13.87 -17.96
C PHE A 336 11.93 14.06 -17.35
N THR A 337 11.37 15.25 -17.53
CA THR A 337 9.99 15.55 -17.16
C THR A 337 9.12 15.37 -18.41
N PRO A 338 8.07 14.51 -18.37
CA PRO A 338 7.12 14.43 -19.45
C PRO A 338 6.39 15.76 -19.67
N ASP A 339 6.06 16.09 -20.93
CA ASP A 339 5.34 17.32 -21.28
C ASP A 339 4.04 17.43 -20.47
N GLY A 340 3.82 18.57 -19.81
CA GLY A 340 2.64 18.84 -18.99
C GLY A 340 2.59 18.10 -17.64
N ALA A 341 3.72 17.52 -17.20
CA ALA A 341 3.82 16.80 -15.94
C ALA A 341 4.85 17.42 -14.96
N ASP A 342 5.26 18.65 -15.19
CA ASP A 342 6.13 19.44 -14.32
C ASP A 342 5.37 20.03 -13.12
N GLU A 343 4.10 20.44 -13.34
CA GLU A 343 3.22 21.01 -12.32
C GLU A 343 1.77 20.59 -12.59
N ILE A 344 1.33 19.54 -11.93
CA ILE A 344 -0.02 18.99 -12.05
C ILE A 344 -0.81 19.39 -10.81
N ASP A 345 -1.74 20.31 -10.97
CA ASP A 345 -2.63 20.76 -9.90
C ASP A 345 -3.79 19.80 -9.67
N ILE A 346 -4.06 19.44 -8.43
CA ILE A 346 -5.12 18.51 -8.05
C ILE A 346 -5.98 19.13 -6.94
N ASP A 347 -7.26 19.29 -7.24
CA ASP A 347 -8.23 19.82 -6.28
C ASP A 347 -8.40 18.86 -5.08
N PRO A 348 -8.84 19.36 -3.92
CA PRO A 348 -9.08 18.53 -2.75
C PRO A 348 -10.08 17.41 -3.04
N ARG A 349 -9.83 16.24 -2.48
CA ARG A 349 -10.74 15.08 -2.54
C ARG A 349 -11.10 14.66 -3.96
N SER A 350 -10.19 14.84 -4.92
CA SER A 350 -10.44 14.55 -6.34
C SER A 350 -9.42 13.59 -6.94
N THR A 351 -9.78 13.03 -8.08
CA THR A 351 -8.95 12.18 -8.92
C THR A 351 -8.89 12.78 -10.32
N ILE A 352 -7.70 12.88 -10.87
CA ILE A 352 -7.46 13.34 -12.23
C ILE A 352 -6.71 12.29 -13.03
N GLN A 353 -6.72 12.44 -14.35
CA GLN A 353 -5.91 11.65 -15.26
C GLN A 353 -5.02 12.56 -16.12
N VAL A 354 -3.79 12.11 -16.36
CA VAL A 354 -2.81 12.79 -17.20
C VAL A 354 -2.33 11.81 -18.27
N ASP A 355 -2.44 12.20 -19.53
CA ASP A 355 -1.96 11.38 -20.65
C ASP A 355 -0.45 11.53 -20.81
N LEU A 356 0.28 10.45 -20.56
CA LEU A 356 1.73 10.35 -20.74
C LEU A 356 2.11 9.45 -21.94
N SER A 357 1.15 9.05 -22.77
CA SER A 357 1.33 8.06 -23.84
C SER A 357 2.45 8.45 -24.80
N LYS A 358 2.48 9.71 -25.23
CA LYS A 358 3.50 10.22 -26.14
C LYS A 358 4.90 10.23 -25.51
N ALA A 359 5.00 10.64 -24.25
CA ALA A 359 6.28 10.73 -23.55
C ALA A 359 6.87 9.36 -23.22
N LEU A 360 6.01 8.36 -22.95
CA LEU A 360 6.41 7.02 -22.52
C LEU A 360 6.34 5.95 -23.62
N ALA A 361 6.12 6.33 -24.87
CA ALA A 361 6.03 5.40 -26.02
C ALA A 361 7.34 4.68 -26.37
N GLY A 362 8.48 5.15 -25.87
CA GLY A 362 9.81 4.70 -26.28
C GLY A 362 10.33 3.50 -25.51
N GLU A 363 11.15 3.77 -24.53
CA GLU A 363 11.85 2.80 -23.69
C GLU A 363 11.14 2.57 -22.35
N GLY A 364 11.47 1.45 -21.68
CA GLY A 364 11.02 1.19 -20.31
C GLY A 364 11.63 2.21 -19.35
N VAL A 365 10.84 2.66 -18.39
CA VAL A 365 11.23 3.70 -17.43
C VAL A 365 10.67 3.42 -16.04
N GLY A 366 11.30 3.98 -15.02
CA GLY A 366 10.66 4.21 -13.73
C GLY A 366 10.11 5.63 -13.66
N LEU A 367 8.99 5.85 -13.00
CA LEU A 367 8.49 7.20 -12.71
C LEU A 367 8.69 7.55 -11.24
N ARG A 368 9.10 8.78 -10.98
CA ARG A 368 9.10 9.39 -9.66
C ARG A 368 8.09 10.52 -9.66
N LEU A 369 7.15 10.47 -8.71
CA LEU A 369 6.20 11.55 -8.44
C LEU A 369 6.63 12.24 -7.15
N SER A 370 6.58 13.56 -7.14
CA SER A 370 6.86 14.38 -5.95
C SER A 370 5.71 15.36 -5.76
N ALA A 371 5.17 15.43 -4.54
CA ALA A 371 4.04 16.26 -4.18
C ALA A 371 4.26 16.95 -2.84
N ASP A 372 3.59 18.07 -2.64
CA ASP A 372 3.64 18.85 -1.39
C ASP A 372 2.99 18.12 -0.22
N ASP A 373 1.89 17.40 -0.48
CA ASP A 373 1.16 16.56 0.47
C ASP A 373 0.96 15.14 -0.09
N PRO A 374 0.63 14.13 0.76
CA PRO A 374 0.48 12.76 0.31
C PRO A 374 -0.57 12.60 -0.79
N VAL A 375 -0.19 11.95 -1.88
CA VAL A 375 -1.03 11.60 -3.04
C VAL A 375 -1.09 10.10 -3.25
N ILE A 376 -2.07 9.65 -4.01
CA ILE A 376 -2.19 8.28 -4.49
C ILE A 376 -2.02 8.34 -6.01
N ALA A 377 -1.21 7.45 -6.56
CA ALA A 377 -1.03 7.40 -8.01
C ALA A 377 -0.92 5.97 -8.52
N ARG A 378 -1.37 5.77 -9.77
CA ARG A 378 -1.17 4.56 -10.57
C ARG A 378 -1.04 4.94 -12.04
N LEU A 379 -0.32 4.14 -12.79
CA LEU A 379 -0.25 4.31 -14.24
C LEU A 379 -1.00 3.16 -14.91
N PHE A 380 -2.04 3.50 -15.66
CA PHE A 380 -2.70 2.58 -16.55
C PHE A 380 -1.93 2.54 -17.88
N VAL A 381 -1.59 1.35 -18.36
CA VAL A 381 -0.92 1.14 -19.61
C VAL A 381 -1.66 0.11 -20.46
N GLN A 382 -1.69 0.36 -21.79
CA GLN A 382 -2.13 -0.62 -22.78
C GLN A 382 -0.96 -1.01 -23.67
N GLY A 383 -0.96 -2.25 -24.09
CA GLY A 383 0.04 -2.77 -25.02
C GLY A 383 -0.01 -2.11 -26.39
N LYS A 384 0.70 -2.67 -27.35
CA LYS A 384 0.72 -2.18 -28.74
C LYS A 384 -0.68 -2.19 -29.34
N PRO A 385 -0.95 -1.31 -30.34
CA PRO A 385 -2.20 -1.35 -31.07
C PRO A 385 -2.50 -2.78 -31.58
N GLY A 386 -3.73 -3.25 -31.35
CA GLY A 386 -4.16 -4.60 -31.68
C GLY A 386 -3.98 -5.66 -30.58
N THR A 387 -3.38 -5.30 -29.43
CA THR A 387 -3.41 -6.13 -28.23
C THR A 387 -4.55 -5.68 -27.32
N THR A 388 -5.17 -6.63 -26.65
CA THR A 388 -6.29 -6.37 -25.73
C THR A 388 -5.83 -6.24 -24.28
N ASP A 389 -4.57 -6.59 -23.99
CA ASP A 389 -4.04 -6.62 -22.64
C ASP A 389 -3.69 -5.24 -22.10
N ASN A 390 -3.89 -5.03 -20.82
CA ASN A 390 -3.60 -3.81 -20.10
C ASN A 390 -3.05 -4.11 -18.68
N ALA A 391 -2.39 -3.12 -18.09
CA ALA A 391 -1.89 -3.23 -16.73
C ALA A 391 -2.03 -1.91 -15.94
N LEU A 392 -2.20 -2.04 -14.63
CA LEU A 392 -2.08 -0.97 -13.66
C LEU A 392 -0.73 -1.06 -12.96
N VAL A 393 0.22 -0.24 -13.36
CA VAL A 393 1.50 -0.12 -12.67
C VAL A 393 1.25 0.50 -11.30
N SER A 394 1.52 -0.28 -10.27
CA SER A 394 1.32 0.11 -8.86
C SER A 394 2.60 0.72 -8.29
N PRO A 395 2.49 1.61 -7.30
CA PRO A 395 3.66 2.13 -6.60
C PRO A 395 4.50 1.02 -5.97
N GLY A 396 5.82 1.16 -6.07
CA GLY A 396 6.83 0.36 -5.39
C GLY A 396 7.61 1.20 -4.39
N GLY A 397 8.30 0.54 -3.47
CA GLY A 397 9.19 1.20 -2.52
C GLY A 397 10.58 1.44 -3.10
N SER A 398 11.31 2.38 -2.49
CA SER A 398 12.75 2.60 -2.76
C SER A 398 13.58 2.10 -1.59
N SER A 399 14.55 1.21 -1.84
CA SER A 399 15.41 0.63 -0.81
C SER A 399 16.73 0.14 -1.40
N LYS A 400 17.74 -0.02 -0.51
CA LYS A 400 18.96 -0.74 -0.86
C LYS A 400 18.73 -2.24 -1.07
N VAL A 401 17.69 -2.79 -0.45
CA VAL A 401 17.33 -4.20 -0.58
C VAL A 401 15.91 -4.27 -1.14
N LEU A 402 15.78 -4.92 -2.29
CA LEU A 402 14.51 -5.18 -2.95
C LEU A 402 14.31 -6.69 -3.04
N GLU A 403 13.11 -7.15 -2.68
CA GLU A 403 12.74 -8.56 -2.74
C GLU A 403 11.38 -8.74 -3.39
N GLN A 404 11.20 -9.82 -4.14
CA GLN A 404 9.88 -10.24 -4.61
C GLN A 404 9.92 -11.70 -5.05
N THR A 405 8.82 -12.42 -4.84
CA THR A 405 8.65 -13.74 -5.43
C THR A 405 7.80 -13.62 -6.69
N VAL A 406 8.41 -13.97 -7.80
CA VAL A 406 7.85 -13.88 -9.15
C VAL A 406 7.27 -15.21 -9.60
N GLY A 407 6.09 -15.18 -10.22
CA GLY A 407 5.36 -16.36 -10.67
C GLY A 407 5.72 -16.83 -12.08
N ALA A 408 6.48 -16.06 -12.82
CA ALA A 408 6.88 -16.38 -14.19
C ALA A 408 8.18 -15.66 -14.59
N ALA A 409 8.73 -16.04 -15.74
CA ALA A 409 9.79 -15.30 -16.41
C ALA A 409 9.33 -13.88 -16.79
N GLY A 410 10.28 -12.95 -16.88
CA GLY A 410 10.00 -11.56 -17.23
C GLY A 410 11.23 -10.73 -17.50
N THR A 411 11.01 -9.43 -17.54
CA THR A 411 12.07 -8.42 -17.64
C THR A 411 12.13 -7.66 -16.30
N LEU A 412 13.27 -7.71 -15.62
CA LEU A 412 13.55 -6.90 -14.46
C LEU A 412 13.97 -5.51 -14.90
N GLU A 413 13.32 -4.51 -14.37
CA GLU A 413 13.74 -3.11 -14.51
C GLU A 413 14.09 -2.54 -13.13
N LEU A 414 15.29 -1.97 -13.04
CA LEU A 414 15.78 -1.29 -11.84
C LEU A 414 16.07 0.16 -12.19
N SER A 415 15.44 1.09 -11.48
CA SER A 415 15.65 2.53 -11.68
C SER A 415 16.34 3.15 -10.48
N ASN A 416 17.24 4.06 -10.76
CA ASN A 416 18.02 4.79 -9.78
C ASN A 416 17.49 6.22 -9.62
N PRO A 417 16.74 6.53 -8.56
CA PRO A 417 16.24 7.89 -8.34
C PRO A 417 17.29 8.84 -7.77
N GLY A 418 18.51 8.34 -7.50
CA GLY A 418 19.63 9.10 -6.93
C GLY A 418 20.42 9.88 -7.97
N ARG A 419 21.43 10.61 -7.48
CA ARG A 419 22.32 11.48 -8.29
C ARG A 419 23.65 10.83 -8.66
N GLU A 420 23.94 9.65 -8.13
CA GLU A 420 25.15 8.88 -8.36
C GLU A 420 24.80 7.51 -8.92
N ALA A 421 25.72 6.90 -9.67
CA ALA A 421 25.52 5.54 -10.16
C ALA A 421 25.46 4.53 -9.01
N VAL A 422 24.55 3.56 -9.12
CA VAL A 422 24.36 2.50 -8.12
C VAL A 422 24.77 1.17 -8.72
N THR A 423 25.75 0.52 -8.12
CA THR A 423 26.05 -0.89 -8.39
C THR A 423 25.11 -1.77 -7.62
N PHE A 424 24.69 -2.87 -8.21
CA PHE A 424 23.84 -3.85 -7.53
C PHE A 424 24.28 -5.26 -7.84
N SER A 425 23.99 -6.16 -6.90
CA SER A 425 24.09 -7.60 -7.05
C SER A 425 22.79 -8.23 -6.56
N GLY A 426 22.41 -9.33 -7.13
CA GLY A 426 21.20 -10.04 -6.74
C GLY A 426 21.23 -11.49 -7.18
N GLU A 427 20.24 -12.22 -6.72
CA GLU A 427 20.06 -13.63 -7.00
C GLU A 427 18.58 -13.94 -7.22
N LEU A 428 18.29 -14.71 -8.25
CA LEU A 428 17.02 -15.38 -8.41
C LEU A 428 17.22 -16.83 -7.93
N THR A 429 16.50 -17.22 -6.88
CA THR A 429 16.42 -18.61 -6.42
C THR A 429 15.14 -19.24 -7.00
N GLY A 430 15.28 -20.19 -7.90
CA GLY A 430 14.17 -20.89 -8.53
C GLY A 430 13.53 -21.94 -7.62
N THR A 431 12.40 -22.49 -8.05
CA THR A 431 11.57 -23.41 -7.25
C THR A 431 12.25 -24.76 -6.93
N HIS A 432 13.29 -25.12 -7.65
CA HIS A 432 14.12 -26.31 -7.39
C HIS A 432 15.46 -25.99 -6.73
N GLY A 433 15.63 -24.73 -6.27
CA GLY A 433 16.83 -24.28 -5.58
C GLY A 433 17.98 -23.83 -6.51
N GLU A 434 17.77 -23.81 -7.83
CA GLU A 434 18.72 -23.26 -8.78
C GLU A 434 18.90 -21.76 -8.54
N LYS A 435 20.13 -21.27 -8.67
CA LYS A 435 20.49 -19.89 -8.42
C LYS A 435 21.02 -19.22 -9.66
N THR A 436 20.42 -18.08 -10.02
CA THR A 436 20.86 -17.25 -11.14
C THR A 436 21.32 -15.90 -10.60
N ALA A 437 22.58 -15.56 -10.78
CA ALA A 437 23.12 -14.26 -10.40
C ALA A 437 22.65 -13.17 -11.36
N ILE A 438 22.35 -12.01 -10.82
CA ILE A 438 21.97 -10.81 -11.57
C ILE A 438 22.77 -9.65 -11.00
N GLU A 439 23.57 -8.99 -11.83
CA GLU A 439 24.42 -7.88 -11.40
C GLU A 439 24.47 -6.78 -12.45
N GLY A 440 24.84 -5.58 -12.04
CA GLY A 440 24.97 -4.47 -12.94
C GLY A 440 25.19 -3.14 -12.24
N THR A 441 25.13 -2.09 -13.06
CA THR A 441 25.22 -0.71 -12.60
C THR A 441 24.07 0.09 -13.22
N VAL A 442 23.38 0.84 -12.39
CA VAL A 442 22.31 1.75 -12.82
C VAL A 442 22.83 3.18 -12.73
N PRO A 443 23.05 3.88 -13.86
CA PRO A 443 23.48 5.27 -13.82
C PRO A 443 22.50 6.17 -13.07
N ALA A 444 22.95 7.35 -12.66
CA ALA A 444 22.11 8.33 -11.97
C ALA A 444 20.88 8.72 -12.81
N GLY A 445 19.71 8.73 -12.19
CA GLY A 445 18.45 9.12 -12.83
C GLY A 445 18.01 8.20 -13.99
N SER A 446 18.50 6.97 -14.08
CA SER A 446 18.21 6.09 -15.20
C SER A 446 17.64 4.73 -14.79
N THR A 447 17.21 3.94 -15.79
CA THR A 447 16.69 2.59 -15.64
C THR A 447 17.61 1.59 -16.35
N TRP A 448 17.92 0.50 -15.67
CA TRP A 448 18.59 -0.68 -16.17
C TRP A 448 17.58 -1.81 -16.39
N SER A 449 17.79 -2.62 -17.42
CA SER A 449 16.90 -3.72 -17.77
C SER A 449 17.67 -5.03 -17.92
N GLY A 450 17.12 -6.13 -17.37
CA GLY A 450 17.69 -7.46 -17.42
C GLY A 450 16.63 -8.55 -17.47
N LYS A 451 17.04 -9.81 -17.68
CA LYS A 451 16.11 -10.94 -17.74
C LYS A 451 15.91 -11.60 -16.39
N VAL A 452 14.66 -11.96 -16.10
CA VAL A 452 14.27 -12.93 -15.08
C VAL A 452 13.90 -14.22 -15.83
N PRO A 453 14.74 -15.27 -15.80
CA PRO A 453 14.56 -16.41 -16.68
C PRO A 453 13.41 -17.34 -16.31
N ALA A 454 12.99 -17.36 -15.06
CA ALA A 454 11.98 -18.28 -14.53
C ALA A 454 11.26 -17.72 -13.31
N ALA A 455 10.24 -18.44 -12.84
CA ALA A 455 9.64 -18.20 -11.54
C ALA A 455 10.64 -18.46 -10.40
N GLY A 456 10.55 -17.69 -9.31
CA GLY A 456 11.44 -17.86 -8.17
C GLY A 456 11.42 -16.67 -7.22
N HIS A 457 12.27 -16.71 -6.20
CA HIS A 457 12.46 -15.61 -5.27
C HIS A 457 13.65 -14.75 -5.71
N LEU A 458 13.36 -13.49 -5.99
CA LEU A 458 14.31 -12.47 -6.42
C LEU A 458 14.73 -11.63 -5.21
N HIS A 459 16.04 -11.52 -5.01
CA HIS A 459 16.68 -10.71 -3.96
C HIS A 459 17.76 -9.83 -4.59
N ILE A 460 17.62 -8.50 -4.48
CA ILE A 460 18.53 -7.50 -5.06
C ILE A 460 19.08 -6.61 -3.94
N VAL A 461 20.40 -6.38 -3.97
CA VAL A 461 21.09 -5.49 -3.04
C VAL A 461 21.83 -4.42 -3.83
N GLY A 462 21.48 -3.17 -3.63
CA GLY A 462 22.13 -2.00 -4.22
C GLY A 462 23.09 -1.30 -3.26
N SER A 463 24.14 -0.65 -3.77
CA SER A 463 25.03 0.21 -3.00
C SER A 463 24.29 1.45 -2.45
N ALA A 464 23.22 1.88 -3.13
CA ALA A 464 22.27 2.92 -2.70
C ALA A 464 20.83 2.50 -3.02
N PRO A 465 19.79 3.23 -2.56
CA PRO A 465 18.41 2.89 -2.83
C PRO A 465 18.06 2.84 -4.31
N LEU A 466 17.42 1.76 -4.73
CA LEU A 466 16.83 1.54 -6.06
C LEU A 466 15.32 1.38 -5.94
N ILE A 467 14.62 1.54 -7.04
CA ILE A 467 13.24 1.10 -7.25
C ILE A 467 13.26 0.01 -8.31
N GLY A 468 12.34 -0.94 -8.25
CA GLY A 468 12.34 -2.01 -9.23
C GLY A 468 10.99 -2.67 -9.42
N GLY A 469 10.85 -3.34 -10.56
CA GLY A 469 9.70 -4.16 -10.89
C GLY A 469 10.03 -5.17 -11.98
N VAL A 470 9.14 -6.14 -12.13
CA VAL A 470 9.25 -7.17 -13.18
C VAL A 470 8.05 -7.05 -14.12
N ILE A 471 8.34 -6.96 -15.41
CA ILE A 471 7.35 -7.00 -16.50
C ILE A 471 7.22 -8.44 -16.95
N SER A 472 6.01 -8.97 -17.02
CA SER A 472 5.77 -10.36 -17.45
C SER A 472 6.20 -10.59 -18.91
N ALA A 473 6.73 -11.78 -19.18
CA ALA A 473 7.04 -12.23 -20.54
C ALA A 473 5.80 -12.76 -21.29
N SER A 474 4.73 -13.15 -20.57
CA SER A 474 3.54 -13.79 -21.13
C SER A 474 2.40 -12.83 -21.47
N GLY A 475 2.51 -11.56 -21.11
CA GLY A 475 1.50 -10.53 -21.35
C GLY A 475 1.83 -9.24 -20.63
N LEU A 476 0.95 -8.26 -20.71
CA LEU A 476 1.19 -6.94 -20.13
C LEU A 476 0.77 -6.96 -18.65
N ALA A 477 1.71 -7.29 -17.78
CA ALA A 477 1.53 -7.21 -16.33
C ALA A 477 2.83 -6.76 -15.68
N VAL A 478 2.72 -5.96 -14.63
CA VAL A 478 3.87 -5.38 -13.92
C VAL A 478 3.76 -5.68 -12.43
N LEU A 479 4.80 -6.29 -11.88
CA LEU A 479 4.91 -6.59 -10.45
C LEU A 479 6.00 -5.71 -9.83
N PRO A 480 5.67 -4.77 -8.93
CA PRO A 480 6.67 -4.01 -8.21
C PRO A 480 7.47 -4.90 -7.24
N LEU A 481 8.76 -4.62 -7.10
CA LEU A 481 9.57 -5.23 -6.04
C LEU A 481 9.25 -4.56 -4.70
N GLU A 482 9.23 -5.37 -3.65
CA GLU A 482 9.05 -4.86 -2.29
C GLU A 482 10.37 -4.28 -1.75
N ALA A 483 10.29 -3.07 -1.22
CA ALA A 483 11.38 -2.47 -0.47
C ALA A 483 11.49 -3.12 0.91
N VAL A 484 12.62 -3.77 1.17
CA VAL A 484 12.94 -4.26 2.51
C VAL A 484 13.52 -3.09 3.30
N ALA A 485 12.75 -2.59 4.28
CA ALA A 485 13.29 -1.61 5.21
C ALA A 485 14.50 -2.22 5.92
N ALA A 486 15.65 -1.51 5.90
CA ALA A 486 16.77 -1.87 6.76
C ALA A 486 16.20 -2.03 8.18
N MET A 487 16.48 -3.19 8.81
CA MET A 487 16.12 -3.34 10.23
C MET A 487 16.89 -2.26 10.98
N THR A 488 16.23 -1.15 11.29
CA THR A 488 16.74 -0.22 12.27
C THR A 488 16.84 -1.03 13.55
N ASN A 489 18.06 -1.24 14.04
CA ASN A 489 18.34 -1.83 15.34
C ASN A 489 17.30 -1.29 16.31
N GLY A 490 16.46 -2.20 16.87
CA GLY A 490 15.28 -1.82 17.61
C GLY A 490 15.63 -0.71 18.61
N ARG A 491 14.86 0.35 18.62
CA ARG A 491 14.92 1.31 19.70
C ARG A 491 14.69 0.50 20.96
N SER A 492 15.71 0.47 21.84
CA SER A 492 15.49 0.02 23.20
C SER A 492 14.35 0.86 23.77
N VAL A 493 13.21 0.23 24.03
CA VAL A 493 12.16 0.86 24.80
C VAL A 493 12.73 0.91 26.21
N ASP A 494 13.17 2.07 26.64
CA ASP A 494 13.52 2.32 28.03
C ASP A 494 12.20 2.27 28.81
N VAL A 495 11.92 1.12 29.38
CA VAL A 495 10.77 0.97 30.28
C VAL A 495 11.18 1.64 31.58
N ASP A 496 10.66 2.85 31.81
CA ASP A 496 10.83 3.55 33.07
C ASP A 496 10.17 2.70 34.19
N PRO A 497 10.97 2.18 35.14
CA PRO A 497 10.42 1.37 36.22
C PRO A 497 9.57 2.16 37.22
N GLN A 498 9.45 3.49 37.06
CA GLN A 498 8.63 4.35 37.92
C GLN A 498 7.18 4.50 37.45
N LEU A 499 6.82 3.92 36.31
CA LEU A 499 5.43 3.84 35.81
C LEU A 499 4.77 2.53 36.27
N ARG A 500 4.70 2.31 37.55
CA ARG A 500 3.83 1.29 38.18
C ARG A 500 2.79 1.95 39.09
#